data_bae1310a166613d41a8fe90cd659fa53
#
_entry.id   bae1310a166613d41a8fe90cd659fa53
#
_cell.length_a   1.000
_cell.length_b   1.000
_cell.length_c   1.000
_cell.angle_alpha   90.00
_cell.angle_beta   90.00
_cell.angle_gamma   90.00
#
_symmetry.space_group_name_H-M   'P 1'
#
loop_
_entity.id
_entity.type
_entity.pdbx_description
1 polymer ?
#
loop_
_entity_poly.entity_id
_entity_poly.type
_entity_poly.pdbx_seq_one_letter_code
_entity_poly.pdbx_strand_id
1 'polypeptide(L)'
;MSVDLGEFKFIESVLKKSLPMGESAPAHRGWLPVGDDCAIFDGWLVTKDLSVEGTHFRMDWSTPEQAVEKHIVSNVSDISSMGGVPKFALCGICMNKAWSAETRERVGTAIAEGFAKRGIALIGGDTVAGDCGMFSTTLLGTCAGENPLVRSGAKPGDAVYVAGTLGKSAAGLWILMNHPEARDEFPALVDYHLAPKIEERCGAKLAGMGVRGACMDISDGLSSELNHLAGASRVGIEIREQDIPVDPEVLRMSARYGVDPLDFALNGGEEYVLLFSNSCKNDIFLEKDALPGGVFRIGTVVEGSGVRMRCIDGEERFVKAQAWSHL
;
A
#
# COMPACT_ATOMS: atom_id res chain seq x y z
N MET A 1 19.69 -13.81 -24.09
CA MET A 1 18.33 -13.30 -23.80
C MET A 1 18.10 -13.52 -22.31
N SER A 2 18.28 -12.48 -21.48
CA SER A 2 17.87 -12.53 -20.09
C SER A 2 16.33 -12.56 -20.10
N VAL A 3 15.73 -13.63 -19.58
CA VAL A 3 14.29 -13.66 -19.34
C VAL A 3 14.08 -12.69 -18.18
N ASP A 4 13.56 -11.52 -18.48
CA ASP A 4 13.07 -10.58 -17.48
C ASP A 4 11.89 -11.25 -16.77
N LEU A 5 12.21 -11.92 -15.69
CA LEU A 5 11.23 -12.50 -14.77
C LEU A 5 10.83 -11.34 -13.87
N GLY A 6 9.80 -10.57 -14.24
CA GLY A 6 9.24 -9.57 -13.35
C GLY A 6 8.96 -10.17 -11.96
N GLU A 7 8.96 -9.35 -10.93
CA GLU A 7 8.88 -9.71 -9.51
C GLU A 7 7.86 -10.83 -9.21
N PHE A 8 6.62 -10.70 -9.70
CA PHE A 8 5.57 -11.71 -9.49
C PHE A 8 5.91 -13.08 -10.06
N LYS A 9 6.55 -13.15 -11.23
CA LYS A 9 7.00 -14.42 -11.81
C LYS A 9 8.14 -15.04 -11.01
N PHE A 10 9.02 -14.22 -10.45
CA PHE A 10 10.06 -14.70 -9.55
C PHE A 10 9.45 -15.32 -8.30
N ILE A 11 8.54 -14.60 -7.62
CA ILE A 11 7.83 -15.08 -6.42
C ILE A 11 7.11 -16.40 -6.75
N GLU A 12 6.33 -16.44 -7.83
CA GLU A 12 5.64 -17.66 -8.27
C GLU A 12 6.60 -18.83 -8.50
N SER A 13 7.77 -18.57 -9.11
CA SER A 13 8.79 -19.60 -9.35
C SER A 13 9.39 -20.17 -8.07
N VAL A 14 9.54 -19.33 -7.05
CA VAL A 14 10.03 -19.73 -5.70
C VAL A 14 8.96 -20.56 -5.00
N LEU A 15 7.72 -20.09 -5.00
CA LEU A 15 6.61 -20.78 -4.35
C LEU A 15 6.32 -22.15 -4.96
N LYS A 16 6.41 -22.30 -6.29
CA LYS A 16 6.26 -23.61 -6.96
C LYS A 16 7.33 -24.62 -6.56
N LYS A 17 8.48 -24.17 -6.06
CA LYS A 17 9.58 -25.04 -5.60
C LYS A 17 9.59 -25.24 -4.09
N SER A 18 8.80 -24.46 -3.36
CA SER A 18 8.63 -24.64 -1.92
C SER A 18 7.74 -25.86 -1.63
N LEU A 19 7.64 -26.26 -0.36
CA LEU A 19 6.77 -27.37 0.03
C LEU A 19 5.36 -27.17 -0.53
N PRO A 20 4.77 -28.20 -1.17
CA PRO A 20 3.42 -28.11 -1.69
C PRO A 20 2.45 -27.84 -0.54
N MET A 21 1.80 -26.69 -0.60
CA MET A 21 0.87 -26.21 0.43
C MET A 21 -0.48 -26.98 0.41
N GLY A 22 -0.65 -27.99 -0.47
CA GLY A 22 -1.91 -28.67 -0.70
C GLY A 22 -2.19 -29.88 0.19
N GLU A 23 -1.18 -30.64 0.60
CA GLU A 23 -1.39 -31.92 1.30
C GLU A 23 -0.80 -31.97 2.72
N SER A 24 0.07 -31.05 3.08
CA SER A 24 0.76 -31.03 4.38
C SER A 24 0.46 -29.77 5.22
N ALA A 25 -0.24 -28.79 4.66
CA ALA A 25 -0.73 -27.67 5.48
C ALA A 25 -1.78 -28.21 6.44
N PRO A 26 -1.63 -27.98 7.75
CA PRO A 26 -2.65 -28.39 8.69
C PRO A 26 -4.00 -27.82 8.22
N ALA A 27 -5.07 -28.62 8.29
CA ALA A 27 -6.44 -28.19 8.02
C ALA A 27 -6.92 -27.22 9.12
N HIS A 28 -6.21 -26.08 9.24
CA HIS A 28 -6.55 -25.03 10.18
C HIS A 28 -7.58 -24.10 9.55
N ARG A 29 -8.61 -23.79 10.30
CA ARG A 29 -9.57 -22.74 9.94
C ARG A 29 -8.81 -21.42 9.75
N GLY A 30 -8.99 -20.79 8.58
CA GLY A 30 -8.41 -19.48 8.31
C GLY A 30 -6.98 -19.49 7.79
N TRP A 31 -6.61 -20.44 6.94
CA TRP A 31 -5.36 -20.41 6.21
C TRP A 31 -5.52 -19.67 4.88
N LEU A 32 -4.78 -18.59 4.70
CA LEU A 32 -4.57 -17.92 3.42
C LEU A 32 -3.05 -17.81 3.20
N PRO A 33 -2.50 -18.54 2.23
CA PRO A 33 -1.08 -18.43 1.90
C PRO A 33 -0.80 -17.13 1.12
N VAL A 34 0.31 -17.08 0.43
CA VAL A 34 0.71 -15.96 -0.43
C VAL A 34 -0.35 -15.63 -1.49
N GLY A 35 -0.55 -14.35 -1.76
CA GLY A 35 -1.46 -13.85 -2.79
C GLY A 35 -2.41 -12.75 -2.31
N ASP A 36 -2.26 -12.34 -1.06
CA ASP A 36 -2.96 -11.21 -0.45
C ASP A 36 -1.94 -10.30 0.27
N ASP A 37 -2.37 -9.18 0.86
CA ASP A 37 -1.48 -8.25 1.57
C ASP A 37 -0.83 -8.91 2.79
N CYS A 38 -1.55 -9.80 3.47
CA CYS A 38 -0.99 -10.66 4.51
C CYS A 38 -1.26 -12.13 4.25
N ALA A 39 -0.35 -12.98 4.70
CA ALA A 39 -0.68 -14.37 4.96
C ALA A 39 -1.56 -14.48 6.21
N ILE A 40 -2.48 -15.46 6.23
CA ILE A 40 -3.31 -15.74 7.39
C ILE A 40 -2.97 -17.14 7.90
N PHE A 41 -2.68 -17.25 9.18
CA PHE A 41 -2.59 -18.56 9.80
C PHE A 41 -3.05 -18.48 11.27
N ASP A 42 -3.90 -19.41 11.68
CA ASP A 42 -4.41 -19.54 13.05
C ASP A 42 -4.96 -18.22 13.64
N GLY A 43 -5.63 -17.42 12.79
CA GLY A 43 -6.21 -16.13 13.17
C GLY A 43 -5.23 -14.96 13.18
N TRP A 44 -3.95 -15.19 12.90
CA TRP A 44 -2.95 -14.15 12.73
C TRP A 44 -2.86 -13.68 11.28
N LEU A 45 -2.75 -12.36 11.12
CA LEU A 45 -2.29 -11.70 9.90
C LEU A 45 -0.77 -11.54 9.99
N VAL A 46 -0.06 -11.94 8.97
CA VAL A 46 1.40 -11.86 8.94
C VAL A 46 1.85 -11.27 7.62
N THR A 47 2.53 -10.15 7.68
CA THR A 47 3.16 -9.51 6.52
C THR A 47 4.65 -9.32 6.71
N LYS A 48 5.36 -9.04 5.62
CA LYS A 48 6.78 -8.77 5.62
C LYS A 48 7.16 -7.83 4.49
N ASP A 49 7.69 -6.67 4.88
CA ASP A 49 8.25 -5.71 3.95
C ASP A 49 9.73 -5.45 4.20
N LEU A 50 10.38 -4.99 3.12
CA LEU A 50 11.74 -4.47 3.15
C LEU A 50 11.77 -3.04 2.64
N SER A 51 12.63 -2.21 3.25
CA SER A 51 12.97 -0.90 2.74
C SER A 51 14.48 -0.80 2.61
N VAL A 52 14.95 -0.43 1.40
CA VAL A 52 16.38 -0.38 1.06
C VAL A 52 16.76 1.07 0.72
N GLU A 53 17.87 1.53 1.30
CA GLU A 53 18.44 2.85 1.00
C GLU A 53 18.83 2.95 -0.48
N GLY A 54 18.46 4.05 -1.11
CA GLY A 54 18.66 4.27 -2.54
C GLY A 54 17.49 3.79 -3.41
N THR A 55 16.58 2.96 -2.86
CA THR A 55 15.36 2.48 -3.54
C THR A 55 14.11 3.07 -2.90
N HIS A 56 13.89 2.83 -1.61
CA HIS A 56 12.67 3.23 -0.90
C HIS A 56 12.85 4.52 -0.09
N PHE A 57 14.07 4.81 0.34
CA PHE A 57 14.43 6.02 1.06
C PHE A 57 15.85 6.45 0.75
N ARG A 58 16.16 7.72 0.99
CA ARG A 58 17.51 8.29 0.84
C ARG A 58 17.79 9.21 2.02
N MET A 59 18.94 9.01 2.68
CA MET A 59 19.33 9.81 3.85
C MET A 59 19.74 11.24 3.51
N ASP A 60 19.95 11.56 2.23
CA ASP A 60 20.15 12.94 1.77
C ASP A 60 18.82 13.71 1.56
N TRP A 61 17.69 13.01 1.53
CA TRP A 61 16.34 13.58 1.45
C TRP A 61 15.58 13.48 2.76
N SER A 62 15.76 12.35 3.47
CA SER A 62 14.99 11.97 4.64
C SER A 62 15.81 12.12 5.92
N THR A 63 15.15 12.47 7.00
CA THR A 63 15.72 12.22 8.33
C THR A 63 15.64 10.72 8.67
N PRO A 64 16.42 10.21 9.64
CA PRO A 64 16.30 8.84 10.13
C PRO A 64 14.88 8.47 10.55
N GLU A 65 14.18 9.39 11.21
CA GLU A 65 12.80 9.23 11.67
C GLU A 65 11.82 9.08 10.51
N GLN A 66 11.98 9.88 9.44
CA GLN A 66 11.13 9.79 8.25
C GLN A 66 11.34 8.47 7.52
N ALA A 67 12.58 8.04 7.32
CA ALA A 67 12.88 6.76 6.66
C ALA A 67 12.28 5.56 7.43
N VAL A 68 12.39 5.58 8.77
CA VAL A 68 11.80 4.55 9.63
C VAL A 68 10.29 4.63 9.65
N GLU A 69 9.71 5.83 9.71
CA GLU A 69 8.25 6.02 9.68
C GLU A 69 7.64 5.45 8.40
N LYS A 70 8.24 5.75 7.24
CA LYS A 70 7.82 5.22 5.95
C LYS A 70 7.82 3.70 5.94
N HIS A 71 8.90 3.08 6.43
CA HIS A 71 9.02 1.63 6.55
C HIS A 71 7.96 1.01 7.47
N ILE A 72 7.66 1.65 8.60
CA ILE A 72 6.63 1.14 9.51
C ILE A 72 5.24 1.27 8.87
N VAL A 73 4.98 2.37 8.18
CA VAL A 73 3.68 2.61 7.51
C VAL A 73 3.41 1.58 6.43
N SER A 74 4.41 1.20 5.60
CA SER A 74 4.20 0.18 4.57
C SER A 74 3.70 -1.14 5.17
N ASN A 75 4.35 -1.61 6.24
CA ASN A 75 3.93 -2.84 6.93
C ASN A 75 2.56 -2.71 7.63
N VAL A 76 2.28 -1.56 8.24
CA VAL A 76 1.00 -1.31 8.92
C VAL A 76 -0.14 -1.25 7.92
N SER A 77 0.11 -0.73 6.72
CA SER A 77 -0.83 -0.66 5.61
C SER A 77 -1.36 -2.04 5.23
N ASP A 78 -0.49 -3.04 5.09
CA ASP A 78 -0.88 -4.43 4.79
C ASP A 78 -1.82 -5.02 5.84
N ILE A 79 -1.50 -4.82 7.13
CA ILE A 79 -2.38 -5.30 8.20
C ILE A 79 -3.71 -4.55 8.18
N SER A 80 -3.67 -3.24 7.93
CA SER A 80 -4.87 -2.41 7.85
C SER A 80 -5.76 -2.82 6.69
N SER A 81 -5.21 -3.06 5.50
CA SER A 81 -5.95 -3.43 4.29
C SER A 81 -6.81 -4.69 4.51
N MET A 82 -6.32 -5.61 5.34
CA MET A 82 -7.05 -6.82 5.70
C MET A 82 -8.01 -6.65 6.91
N GLY A 83 -8.31 -5.41 7.31
CA GLY A 83 -9.19 -5.14 8.44
C GLY A 83 -8.56 -5.48 9.79
N GLY A 84 -7.24 -5.53 9.83
CA GLY A 84 -6.46 -5.95 10.99
C GLY A 84 -6.04 -4.81 11.92
N VAL A 85 -5.50 -5.22 13.06
CA VAL A 85 -4.83 -4.36 14.03
C VAL A 85 -3.47 -4.97 14.34
N PRO A 86 -2.36 -4.28 14.05
CA PRO A 86 -1.02 -4.79 14.33
C PRO A 86 -0.79 -4.96 15.83
N LYS A 87 0.03 -5.96 16.21
CA LYS A 87 0.29 -6.35 17.61
C LYS A 87 1.77 -6.53 17.91
N PHE A 88 2.50 -7.26 17.07
CA PHE A 88 3.89 -7.64 17.30
C PHE A 88 4.72 -7.40 16.05
N ALA A 89 5.99 -7.00 16.25
CA ALA A 89 6.96 -6.83 15.18
C ALA A 89 8.27 -7.56 15.47
N LEU A 90 8.85 -8.12 14.43
CA LEU A 90 10.24 -8.58 14.37
C LEU A 90 10.94 -7.67 13.34
N CYS A 91 11.98 -6.91 13.76
CA CYS A 91 12.63 -5.94 12.89
C CYS A 91 14.12 -6.27 12.70
N GLY A 92 14.50 -6.62 11.48
CA GLY A 92 15.90 -6.75 11.05
C GLY A 92 16.40 -5.41 10.51
N ILE A 93 17.65 -5.06 10.84
CA ILE A 93 18.27 -3.82 10.42
C ILE A 93 19.65 -4.08 9.83
N CYS A 94 19.89 -3.67 8.60
CA CYS A 94 21.23 -3.48 8.08
C CYS A 94 21.64 -2.02 8.21
N MET A 95 22.55 -1.71 9.13
CA MET A 95 23.08 -0.35 9.32
C MET A 95 24.10 -0.06 8.22
N ASN A 96 23.88 1.00 7.45
CA ASN A 96 24.90 1.47 6.49
C ASN A 96 26.17 1.86 7.26
N LYS A 97 27.32 1.33 6.85
CA LYS A 97 28.64 1.66 7.45
C LYS A 97 28.96 3.14 7.36
N ALA A 98 28.44 3.84 6.33
CA ALA A 98 28.62 5.26 6.14
C ALA A 98 27.80 6.13 7.10
N TRP A 99 26.77 5.59 7.76
CA TRP A 99 25.99 6.35 8.73
C TRP A 99 26.82 6.69 9.97
N SER A 100 26.70 7.93 10.43
CA SER A 100 27.33 8.38 11.68
C SER A 100 26.77 7.61 12.90
N ALA A 101 27.47 7.64 14.02
CA ALA A 101 26.98 7.08 15.27
C ALA A 101 25.63 7.70 15.68
N GLU A 102 25.48 9.03 15.54
CA GLU A 102 24.24 9.74 15.79
C GLU A 102 23.10 9.26 14.88
N THR A 103 23.34 9.11 13.58
CA THR A 103 22.33 8.60 12.64
C THR A 103 21.86 7.21 13.04
N ARG A 104 22.77 6.32 13.43
CA ARG A 104 22.42 4.96 13.87
C ARG A 104 21.60 4.95 15.15
N GLU A 105 21.95 5.82 16.12
CA GLU A 105 21.19 5.99 17.36
C GLU A 105 19.77 6.49 17.08
N ARG A 106 19.63 7.51 16.22
CA ARG A 106 18.33 8.07 15.82
C ARG A 106 17.47 7.01 15.10
N VAL A 107 18.05 6.20 14.20
CA VAL A 107 17.34 5.07 13.56
C VAL A 107 16.82 4.09 14.62
N GLY A 108 17.66 3.69 15.57
CA GLY A 108 17.26 2.78 16.65
C GLY A 108 16.13 3.33 17.51
N THR A 109 16.24 4.62 17.90
CA THR A 109 15.20 5.32 18.67
C THR A 109 13.90 5.42 17.87
N ALA A 110 13.99 5.82 16.59
CA ALA A 110 12.82 5.95 15.71
C ALA A 110 12.06 4.62 15.53
N ILE A 111 12.78 3.50 15.41
CA ILE A 111 12.17 2.17 15.36
C ILE A 111 11.42 1.85 16.65
N ALA A 112 12.07 2.02 17.80
CA ALA A 112 11.46 1.72 19.09
C ALA A 112 10.20 2.58 19.33
N GLU A 113 10.30 3.89 19.14
CA GLU A 113 9.20 4.84 19.34
C GLU A 113 8.10 4.67 18.28
N GLY A 114 8.48 4.41 17.02
CA GLY A 114 7.55 4.23 15.91
C GLY A 114 6.60 3.04 16.11
N PHE A 115 7.09 1.92 16.62
CA PHE A 115 6.25 0.79 17.01
C PHE A 115 5.48 1.07 18.32
N ALA A 116 6.15 1.62 19.32
CA ALA A 116 5.53 1.87 20.64
C ALA A 116 4.34 2.83 20.56
N LYS A 117 4.43 3.92 19.79
CA LYS A 117 3.32 4.88 19.60
C LYS A 117 2.07 4.25 18.97
N ARG A 118 2.23 3.12 18.27
CA ARG A 118 1.16 2.34 17.65
C ARG A 118 0.63 1.21 18.53
N GLY A 119 1.24 1.01 19.72
CA GLY A 119 0.90 -0.10 20.60
C GLY A 119 1.39 -1.45 20.03
N ILE A 120 2.41 -1.44 19.17
CA ILE A 120 3.04 -2.62 18.58
C ILE A 120 4.24 -3.00 19.45
N ALA A 121 4.25 -4.22 19.98
CA ALA A 121 5.38 -4.72 20.75
C ALA A 121 6.49 -5.23 19.81
N LEU A 122 7.68 -4.64 19.90
CA LEU A 122 8.86 -5.17 19.23
C LEU A 122 9.38 -6.38 20.03
N ILE A 123 9.21 -7.58 19.49
CA ILE A 123 9.47 -8.85 20.18
C ILE A 123 10.79 -9.52 19.79
N GLY A 124 11.51 -8.93 18.84
CA GLY A 124 12.82 -9.41 18.41
C GLY A 124 13.26 -8.77 17.09
N GLY A 125 14.38 -9.26 16.60
CA GLY A 125 14.98 -8.77 15.36
C GLY A 125 16.46 -9.15 15.29
N ASP A 126 17.16 -8.61 14.32
CA ASP A 126 18.58 -8.76 14.12
C ASP A 126 19.22 -7.46 13.63
N THR A 127 20.49 -7.24 13.94
CA THR A 127 21.21 -6.03 13.50
C THR A 127 22.57 -6.41 12.93
N VAL A 128 22.76 -6.02 11.67
CA VAL A 128 24.03 -6.21 10.96
C VAL A 128 24.51 -4.88 10.40
N ALA A 129 25.73 -4.85 9.85
CA ALA A 129 26.25 -3.68 9.13
C ALA A 129 26.57 -4.05 7.68
N GLY A 130 26.21 -3.19 6.75
CA GLY A 130 26.40 -3.36 5.32
C GLY A 130 26.83 -2.07 4.61
N ASP A 131 26.84 -2.12 3.29
CA ASP A 131 27.21 -0.97 2.47
C ASP A 131 25.98 -0.13 2.05
N CYS A 132 24.76 -0.58 2.38
CA CYS A 132 23.54 0.19 2.30
C CYS A 132 22.69 -0.02 3.55
N GLY A 133 21.82 0.96 3.86
CA GLY A 133 20.83 0.84 4.91
C GLY A 133 19.65 -0.04 4.45
N MET A 134 19.14 -0.90 5.35
CA MET A 134 17.94 -1.70 5.06
C MET A 134 17.15 -1.96 6.34
N PHE A 135 15.86 -1.86 6.22
CA PHE A 135 14.90 -2.27 7.24
C PHE A 135 14.10 -3.46 6.72
N SER A 136 13.84 -4.41 7.58
CA SER A 136 13.10 -5.64 7.26
C SER A 136 12.19 -5.98 8.43
N THR A 137 10.90 -5.74 8.28
CA THR A 137 9.95 -6.03 9.36
C THR A 137 9.04 -7.20 8.98
N THR A 138 8.89 -8.12 9.91
CA THR A 138 7.76 -9.06 9.93
C THR A 138 6.77 -8.53 10.95
N LEU A 139 5.57 -8.16 10.49
CA LEU A 139 4.52 -7.61 11.33
C LEU A 139 3.40 -8.62 11.50
N LEU A 140 2.96 -8.81 12.74
CA LEU A 140 1.87 -9.69 13.10
C LEU A 140 0.70 -8.87 13.64
N GLY A 141 -0.50 -9.16 13.16
CA GLY A 141 -1.73 -8.53 13.58
C GLY A 141 -2.86 -9.52 13.76
N THR A 142 -4.00 -9.04 14.21
CA THR A 142 -5.23 -9.81 14.32
C THR A 142 -6.37 -9.07 13.64
N CYS A 143 -7.32 -9.79 13.03
CA CYS A 143 -8.51 -9.15 12.47
C CYS A 143 -9.30 -8.44 13.56
N ALA A 144 -9.83 -7.26 13.24
CA ALA A 144 -10.74 -6.53 14.13
C ALA A 144 -12.17 -7.09 14.05
N GLY A 145 -12.53 -7.76 12.94
CA GLY A 145 -13.82 -8.40 12.71
C GLY A 145 -13.73 -9.93 12.73
N GLU A 146 -14.84 -10.60 12.43
CA GLU A 146 -14.89 -12.07 12.36
C GLU A 146 -14.12 -12.64 11.16
N ASN A 147 -14.06 -11.91 10.06
CA ASN A 147 -13.37 -12.30 8.83
C ASN A 147 -12.45 -11.19 8.36
N PRO A 148 -11.26 -11.53 7.83
CA PRO A 148 -10.38 -10.55 7.19
C PRO A 148 -11.03 -9.99 5.92
N LEU A 149 -10.69 -8.76 5.58
CA LEU A 149 -10.85 -8.25 4.24
C LEU A 149 -9.75 -8.87 3.36
N VAL A 150 -10.07 -9.21 2.13
CA VAL A 150 -9.12 -9.88 1.23
C VAL A 150 -9.19 -9.26 -0.17
N ARG A 151 -8.15 -9.44 -0.98
CA ARG A 151 -8.14 -8.97 -2.39
C ARG A 151 -9.22 -9.61 -3.25
N SER A 152 -9.63 -10.82 -2.90
CA SER A 152 -10.68 -11.57 -3.58
C SER A 152 -12.02 -11.40 -2.85
N GLY A 153 -13.09 -11.11 -3.54
CA GLY A 153 -14.40 -10.96 -2.88
C GLY A 153 -15.28 -9.94 -3.55
N ALA A 154 -14.75 -9.19 -4.51
CA ALA A 154 -15.54 -8.28 -5.33
C ALA A 154 -16.51 -9.07 -6.22
N LYS A 155 -17.71 -8.55 -6.34
CA LYS A 155 -18.81 -9.18 -7.12
C LYS A 155 -19.37 -8.16 -8.12
N PRO A 156 -19.79 -8.59 -9.32
CA PRO A 156 -20.50 -7.73 -10.26
C PRO A 156 -21.66 -6.99 -9.58
N GLY A 157 -21.69 -5.68 -9.76
CA GLY A 157 -22.62 -4.77 -9.12
C GLY A 157 -22.11 -4.09 -7.85
N ASP A 158 -20.97 -4.51 -7.30
CA ASP A 158 -20.33 -3.78 -6.20
C ASP A 158 -19.80 -2.43 -6.69
N ALA A 159 -19.85 -1.42 -5.83
CA ALA A 159 -19.17 -0.16 -6.05
C ALA A 159 -17.69 -0.27 -5.62
N VAL A 160 -16.81 0.46 -6.31
CA VAL A 160 -15.36 0.52 -6.04
C VAL A 160 -15.02 1.87 -5.44
N TYR A 161 -14.25 1.86 -4.36
CA TYR A 161 -13.93 3.03 -3.56
C TYR A 161 -12.43 3.15 -3.28
N VAL A 162 -11.99 4.39 -3.07
CA VAL A 162 -10.69 4.73 -2.49
C VAL A 162 -10.92 5.50 -1.18
N ALA A 163 -10.21 5.12 -0.12
CA ALA A 163 -10.26 5.79 1.18
C ALA A 163 -9.09 6.77 1.33
N GLY A 164 -9.23 7.95 0.76
CA GLY A 164 -8.21 9.01 0.74
C GLY A 164 -8.00 9.61 -0.63
N THR A 165 -7.12 10.60 -0.73
CA THR A 165 -6.69 11.24 -1.98
C THR A 165 -5.40 10.60 -2.50
N LEU A 166 -5.15 10.69 -3.80
CA LEU A 166 -4.08 10.01 -4.53
C LEU A 166 -3.10 10.99 -5.18
N GLY A 167 -1.89 10.46 -5.45
CA GLY A 167 -0.84 11.13 -6.20
C GLY A 167 0.17 11.90 -5.34
N LYS A 168 -0.03 11.97 -4.01
CA LYS A 168 0.83 12.76 -3.11
C LYS A 168 2.26 12.26 -3.06
N SER A 169 2.43 10.94 -2.85
CA SER A 169 3.78 10.36 -2.74
C SER A 169 4.56 10.51 -4.03
N ALA A 170 3.96 10.15 -5.16
CA ALA A 170 4.62 10.26 -6.46
C ALA A 170 4.93 11.72 -6.84
N ALA A 171 4.04 12.65 -6.55
CA ALA A 171 4.27 14.08 -6.78
C ALA A 171 5.39 14.62 -5.87
N GLY A 172 5.45 14.19 -4.61
CA GLY A 172 6.55 14.52 -3.69
C GLY A 172 7.90 14.01 -4.18
N LEU A 173 7.95 12.75 -4.64
CA LEU A 173 9.13 12.17 -5.26
C LEU A 173 9.56 12.94 -6.51
N TRP A 174 8.58 13.27 -7.37
CA TRP A 174 8.83 14.03 -8.58
C TRP A 174 9.49 15.40 -8.29
N ILE A 175 9.00 16.11 -7.24
CA ILE A 175 9.62 17.37 -6.77
C ILE A 175 11.06 17.12 -6.33
N LEU A 176 11.32 16.14 -5.47
CA LEU A 176 12.66 15.85 -4.97
C LEU A 176 13.65 15.51 -6.08
N MET A 177 13.19 14.86 -7.14
CA MET A 177 14.04 14.46 -8.26
C MET A 177 14.25 15.56 -9.29
N ASN A 178 13.24 16.37 -9.58
CA ASN A 178 13.26 17.31 -10.71
C ASN A 178 13.33 18.78 -10.29
N HIS A 179 12.81 19.12 -9.11
CA HIS A 179 12.69 20.48 -8.59
C HIS A 179 12.95 20.54 -7.08
N PRO A 180 14.13 20.08 -6.59
CA PRO A 180 14.42 20.04 -5.16
C PRO A 180 14.36 21.42 -4.49
N GLU A 181 14.54 22.51 -5.25
CA GLU A 181 14.38 23.89 -4.80
C GLU A 181 12.92 24.26 -4.45
N ALA A 182 11.96 23.50 -4.98
CA ALA A 182 10.52 23.70 -4.71
C ALA A 182 10.01 22.91 -3.49
N ARG A 183 10.88 22.25 -2.75
CA ARG A 183 10.52 21.50 -1.55
C ARG A 183 9.66 22.30 -0.57
N ASP A 184 10.06 23.56 -0.34
CA ASP A 184 9.36 24.45 0.59
C ASP A 184 8.07 25.06 0.00
N GLU A 185 7.88 24.98 -1.33
CA GLU A 185 6.63 25.40 -1.99
C GLU A 185 5.54 24.33 -1.89
N PHE A 186 5.93 23.03 -1.85
CA PHE A 186 5.03 21.89 -1.80
C PHE A 186 5.35 20.94 -0.63
N PRO A 187 5.45 21.44 0.61
CA PRO A 187 5.89 20.64 1.75
C PRO A 187 4.95 19.46 2.02
N ALA A 188 3.65 19.61 1.80
CA ALA A 188 2.68 18.55 2.03
C ALA A 188 2.91 17.32 1.14
N LEU A 189 3.34 17.51 -0.11
CA LEU A 189 3.65 16.43 -1.04
C LEU A 189 4.97 15.76 -0.67
N VAL A 190 6.00 16.55 -0.43
CA VAL A 190 7.33 16.05 -0.07
C VAL A 190 7.31 15.32 1.26
N ASP A 191 6.67 15.89 2.29
CA ASP A 191 6.56 15.25 3.60
C ASP A 191 5.75 13.95 3.55
N TYR A 192 4.73 13.89 2.67
CA TYR A 192 3.96 12.66 2.47
C TYR A 192 4.82 11.56 1.85
N HIS A 193 5.63 11.88 0.83
CA HIS A 193 6.56 10.90 0.25
C HIS A 193 7.59 10.41 1.26
N LEU A 194 8.16 11.30 2.06
CA LEU A 194 9.22 10.97 3.02
C LEU A 194 8.70 10.21 4.26
N ALA A 195 7.46 10.48 4.69
CA ALA A 195 6.82 9.86 5.84
C ALA A 195 5.29 9.87 5.67
N PRO A 196 4.73 8.90 4.93
CA PRO A 196 3.30 8.84 4.65
C PRO A 196 2.44 8.87 5.92
N LYS A 197 1.36 9.65 5.88
CA LYS A 197 0.39 9.74 6.97
C LYS A 197 -0.91 9.10 6.53
N ILE A 198 -1.20 7.92 7.06
CA ILE A 198 -2.39 7.13 6.74
C ILE A 198 -3.32 7.00 7.95
N GLU A 199 -4.58 6.67 7.70
CA GLU A 199 -5.49 6.18 8.74
C GLU A 199 -5.20 4.70 9.00
N GLU A 200 -4.32 4.40 9.94
CA GLU A 200 -3.81 3.05 10.22
C GLU A 200 -4.89 2.03 10.63
N ARG A 201 -6.08 2.50 11.04
CA ARG A 201 -7.23 1.66 11.38
C ARG A 201 -8.33 1.69 10.33
N CYS A 202 -8.03 2.17 9.13
CA CYS A 202 -9.00 2.32 8.05
C CYS A 202 -9.73 1.00 7.79
N GLY A 203 -9.02 -0.08 7.54
CA GLY A 203 -9.63 -1.38 7.25
C GLY A 203 -10.45 -1.94 8.43
N ALA A 204 -9.98 -1.77 9.67
CA ALA A 204 -10.76 -2.16 10.85
C ALA A 204 -12.07 -1.36 10.96
N LYS A 205 -12.05 -0.07 10.65
CA LYS A 205 -13.26 0.76 10.57
C LYS A 205 -14.19 0.30 9.44
N LEU A 206 -13.65 0.04 8.24
CA LEU A 206 -14.42 -0.49 7.11
C LEU A 206 -15.09 -1.82 7.45
N ALA A 207 -14.35 -2.76 8.06
CA ALA A 207 -14.90 -4.04 8.52
C ALA A 207 -16.01 -3.84 9.56
N GLY A 208 -15.85 -2.90 10.48
CA GLY A 208 -16.87 -2.50 11.46
C GLY A 208 -18.12 -1.88 10.86
N MET A 209 -17.97 -1.16 9.74
CA MET A 209 -19.09 -0.60 8.97
C MET A 209 -19.79 -1.63 8.08
N GLY A 210 -19.32 -2.87 8.06
CA GLY A 210 -19.95 -3.96 7.31
C GLY A 210 -19.47 -4.09 5.87
N VAL A 211 -18.32 -3.50 5.50
CA VAL A 211 -17.67 -3.77 4.20
C VAL A 211 -17.33 -5.27 4.13
N ARG A 212 -17.68 -5.93 3.02
CA ARG A 212 -17.52 -7.38 2.79
C ARG A 212 -17.01 -7.72 1.39
N GLY A 213 -16.66 -6.70 0.59
CA GLY A 213 -16.06 -6.87 -0.72
C GLY A 213 -14.55 -7.10 -0.65
N ALA A 214 -13.90 -6.90 -1.80
CA ALA A 214 -12.44 -6.93 -1.86
C ALA A 214 -11.83 -5.67 -1.22
N CYS A 215 -10.64 -5.83 -0.67
CA CYS A 215 -9.86 -4.72 -0.10
C CYS A 215 -8.37 -5.00 -0.25
N MET A 216 -7.60 -3.95 -0.48
CA MET A 216 -6.13 -3.92 -0.46
C MET A 216 -5.63 -2.49 -0.29
N ASP A 217 -4.39 -2.28 0.08
CA ASP A 217 -3.77 -0.96 0.07
C ASP A 217 -3.25 -0.57 -1.32
N ILE A 218 -2.95 0.70 -1.52
CA ILE A 218 -2.36 1.23 -2.76
C ILE A 218 -0.87 1.48 -2.50
N SER A 219 -0.04 0.47 -2.79
CA SER A 219 1.41 0.48 -2.64
C SER A 219 2.15 0.77 -3.94
N ASP A 220 1.68 0.23 -5.07
CA ASP A 220 2.33 0.34 -6.38
C ASP A 220 1.64 1.33 -7.33
N GLY A 221 0.44 1.75 -7.00
CA GLY A 221 -0.38 2.70 -7.74
C GLY A 221 -1.76 2.15 -8.11
N LEU A 222 -2.75 3.01 -8.13
CA LEU A 222 -4.15 2.63 -8.35
C LEU A 222 -4.34 1.73 -9.58
N SER A 223 -3.58 1.95 -10.65
CA SER A 223 -3.69 1.14 -11.88
C SER A 223 -3.32 -0.32 -11.63
N SER A 224 -2.32 -0.59 -10.80
CA SER A 224 -1.88 -1.93 -10.43
C SER A 224 -2.88 -2.61 -9.52
N GLU A 225 -3.26 -1.97 -8.43
CA GLU A 225 -4.16 -2.54 -7.42
C GLU A 225 -5.54 -2.82 -7.99
N LEU A 226 -6.06 -1.97 -8.89
CA LEU A 226 -7.31 -2.28 -9.61
C LEU A 226 -7.20 -3.57 -10.42
N ASN A 227 -6.06 -3.79 -11.10
CA ASN A 227 -5.84 -5.01 -11.87
C ASN A 227 -5.64 -6.24 -10.96
N HIS A 228 -4.96 -6.07 -9.81
CA HIS A 228 -4.82 -7.13 -8.80
C HIS A 228 -6.18 -7.52 -8.21
N LEU A 229 -7.00 -6.55 -7.82
CA LEU A 229 -8.33 -6.76 -7.29
C LEU A 229 -9.24 -7.46 -8.32
N ALA A 230 -9.24 -6.98 -9.58
CA ALA A 230 -9.99 -7.58 -10.67
C ALA A 230 -9.56 -9.04 -10.93
N GLY A 231 -8.24 -9.28 -10.95
CA GLY A 231 -7.67 -10.60 -11.16
C GLY A 231 -7.98 -11.58 -10.03
N ALA A 232 -7.77 -11.17 -8.77
CA ALA A 232 -8.04 -11.97 -7.58
C ALA A 232 -9.53 -12.32 -7.45
N SER A 233 -10.42 -11.40 -7.79
CA SER A 233 -11.88 -11.59 -7.75
C SER A 233 -12.46 -12.20 -9.04
N ARG A 234 -11.67 -12.30 -10.12
CA ARG A 234 -12.09 -12.78 -11.45
C ARG A 234 -13.27 -12.00 -12.04
N VAL A 235 -13.15 -10.68 -11.99
CA VAL A 235 -14.18 -9.73 -12.44
C VAL A 235 -13.58 -8.67 -13.35
N GLY A 236 -14.43 -7.88 -14.02
CA GLY A 236 -14.06 -6.61 -14.63
C GLY A 236 -14.29 -5.46 -13.66
N ILE A 237 -13.60 -4.34 -13.88
CA ILE A 237 -13.83 -3.09 -13.15
C ILE A 237 -13.94 -1.96 -14.15
N GLU A 238 -14.96 -1.11 -13.99
CA GLU A 238 -15.13 0.13 -14.73
C GLU A 238 -15.00 1.30 -13.79
N ILE A 239 -14.04 2.20 -14.05
CA ILE A 239 -13.81 3.43 -13.29
C ILE A 239 -14.10 4.65 -14.17
N ARG A 240 -14.26 5.81 -13.54
CA ARG A 240 -14.44 7.09 -14.24
C ARG A 240 -13.33 8.05 -13.85
N GLU A 241 -12.65 8.59 -14.84
CA GLU A 241 -11.53 9.52 -14.65
C GLU A 241 -11.89 10.67 -13.71
N GLN A 242 -13.06 11.29 -13.92
CA GLN A 242 -13.54 12.41 -13.12
C GLN A 242 -13.81 12.10 -11.64
N ASP A 243 -13.91 10.80 -11.27
CA ASP A 243 -14.18 10.37 -9.91
C ASP A 243 -12.91 9.95 -9.16
N ILE A 244 -11.76 9.91 -9.85
CA ILE A 244 -10.47 9.60 -9.22
C ILE A 244 -10.10 10.75 -8.28
N PRO A 245 -9.89 10.48 -6.98
CA PRO A 245 -9.67 11.53 -5.99
C PRO A 245 -8.22 12.04 -6.01
N VAL A 246 -7.84 12.78 -7.05
CA VAL A 246 -6.53 13.42 -7.12
C VAL A 246 -6.41 14.48 -6.01
N ASP A 247 -5.31 14.45 -5.28
CA ASP A 247 -5.09 15.40 -4.19
C ASP A 247 -5.00 16.85 -4.72
N PRO A 248 -5.63 17.85 -4.05
CA PRO A 248 -5.59 19.25 -4.47
C PRO A 248 -4.18 19.83 -4.62
N GLU A 249 -3.23 19.43 -3.77
CA GLU A 249 -1.84 19.88 -3.88
C GLU A 249 -1.15 19.27 -5.12
N VAL A 250 -1.52 18.04 -5.51
CA VAL A 250 -1.07 17.43 -6.77
C VAL A 250 -1.58 18.24 -7.95
N LEU A 251 -2.86 18.63 -7.95
CA LEU A 251 -3.43 19.49 -9.00
C LEU A 251 -2.71 20.83 -9.09
N ARG A 252 -2.40 21.47 -7.93
CA ARG A 252 -1.67 22.74 -7.86
C ARG A 252 -0.26 22.60 -8.43
N MET A 253 0.47 21.55 -8.02
CA MET A 253 1.82 21.27 -8.49
C MET A 253 1.82 20.97 -9.99
N SER A 254 0.89 20.12 -10.46
CA SER A 254 0.76 19.76 -11.87
C SER A 254 0.47 20.96 -12.77
N ALA A 255 -0.40 21.87 -12.34
CA ALA A 255 -0.65 23.11 -13.04
C ALA A 255 0.56 24.03 -13.10
N ARG A 256 1.40 24.04 -12.04
CA ARG A 256 2.62 24.84 -11.96
C ARG A 256 3.68 24.38 -12.95
N TYR A 257 3.83 23.06 -13.13
CA TYR A 257 4.91 22.47 -13.92
C TYR A 257 4.47 21.89 -15.27
N GLY A 258 3.17 21.93 -15.58
CA GLY A 258 2.62 21.41 -16.85
C GLY A 258 2.71 19.91 -16.98
N VAL A 259 2.56 19.15 -15.87
CA VAL A 259 2.57 17.69 -15.82
C VAL A 259 1.16 17.15 -15.58
N ASP A 260 0.91 15.91 -15.96
CA ASP A 260 -0.42 15.31 -15.82
C ASP A 260 -0.68 14.84 -14.37
N PRO A 261 -1.66 15.41 -13.65
CA PRO A 261 -1.99 14.99 -12.30
C PRO A 261 -2.59 13.58 -12.23
N LEU A 262 -3.23 13.12 -13.30
CA LEU A 262 -3.83 11.81 -13.37
C LEU A 262 -2.77 10.70 -13.37
N ASP A 263 -1.62 10.93 -13.99
CA ASP A 263 -0.52 9.98 -14.00
C ASP A 263 0.01 9.71 -12.59
N PHE A 264 0.17 10.75 -11.76
CA PHE A 264 0.54 10.58 -10.35
C PHE A 264 -0.50 9.78 -9.55
N ALA A 265 -1.78 10.00 -9.80
CA ALA A 265 -2.85 9.30 -9.07
C ALA A 265 -3.05 7.85 -9.53
N LEU A 266 -2.85 7.57 -10.82
CA LEU A 266 -3.01 6.21 -11.37
C LEU A 266 -1.79 5.34 -11.16
N ASN A 267 -0.59 5.89 -11.39
CA ASN A 267 0.65 5.11 -11.51
C ASN A 267 1.65 5.41 -10.38
N GLY A 268 1.31 6.33 -9.49
CA GLY A 268 2.13 6.66 -8.32
C GLY A 268 1.94 5.67 -7.18
N GLY A 269 3.02 5.03 -6.75
CA GLY A 269 3.03 4.15 -5.59
C GLY A 269 3.22 4.88 -4.25
N GLU A 270 3.26 4.07 -3.17
CA GLU A 270 3.50 4.49 -1.79
C GLU A 270 2.44 5.46 -1.23
N GLU A 271 1.19 5.31 -1.68
CA GLU A 271 0.05 6.06 -1.12
C GLU A 271 -0.48 5.43 0.16
N TYR A 272 -0.46 4.10 0.27
CA TYR A 272 -0.88 3.32 1.43
C TYR A 272 -2.31 3.61 1.93
N VAL A 273 -3.12 4.21 1.08
CA VAL A 273 -4.58 4.33 1.28
C VAL A 273 -5.28 3.09 0.75
N LEU A 274 -6.53 2.83 1.18
CA LEU A 274 -7.20 1.59 0.82
C LEU A 274 -8.06 1.73 -0.44
N LEU A 275 -7.91 0.75 -1.34
CA LEU A 275 -8.82 0.43 -2.44
C LEU A 275 -9.74 -0.70 -1.98
N PHE A 276 -11.05 -0.54 -2.11
CA PHE A 276 -11.98 -1.57 -1.70
C PHE A 276 -13.27 -1.59 -2.54
N SER A 277 -13.97 -2.71 -2.52
CA SER A 277 -15.31 -2.84 -3.10
C SER A 277 -16.35 -3.09 -2.02
N ASN A 278 -17.57 -2.66 -2.26
CA ASN A 278 -18.69 -2.93 -1.37
C ASN A 278 -20.00 -3.01 -2.13
N SER A 279 -20.95 -3.82 -1.61
CA SER A 279 -22.27 -3.95 -2.21
C SER A 279 -23.05 -2.63 -2.15
N CYS A 280 -23.56 -2.18 -3.30
CA CYS A 280 -24.37 -0.94 -3.39
C CYS A 280 -25.58 -0.91 -2.44
N LYS A 281 -26.04 -2.05 -1.94
CA LYS A 281 -27.12 -2.10 -0.95
C LYS A 281 -26.70 -1.58 0.42
N ASN A 282 -25.39 -1.51 0.69
CA ASN A 282 -24.80 -1.04 1.95
C ASN A 282 -24.11 0.33 1.83
N ASP A 283 -24.23 1.01 0.68
CA ASP A 283 -23.57 2.32 0.44
C ASP A 283 -24.03 3.44 1.39
N ILE A 284 -25.17 3.26 2.05
CA ILE A 284 -25.76 4.24 2.98
C ILE A 284 -24.82 4.55 4.17
N PHE A 285 -23.84 3.68 4.43
CA PHE A 285 -22.88 3.86 5.54
C PHE A 285 -21.52 4.43 5.12
N LEU A 286 -21.31 4.63 3.80
CA LEU A 286 -20.04 5.15 3.27
C LEU A 286 -20.23 6.58 2.77
N GLU A 287 -20.65 7.46 3.68
CA GLU A 287 -20.63 8.91 3.41
C GLU A 287 -19.17 9.36 3.21
N LYS A 288 -18.99 10.40 2.37
CA LYS A 288 -17.65 10.91 2.02
C LYS A 288 -16.76 11.17 3.24
N ASP A 289 -17.37 11.59 4.35
CA ASP A 289 -16.67 11.94 5.59
C ASP A 289 -16.63 10.78 6.61
N ALA A 290 -16.95 9.55 6.19
CA ALA A 290 -16.96 8.37 7.06
C ALA A 290 -15.57 8.03 7.62
N LEU A 291 -14.51 8.42 6.91
CA LEU A 291 -13.12 8.24 7.29
C LEU A 291 -12.34 9.56 7.16
N PRO A 292 -11.33 9.78 8.01
CA PRO A 292 -10.36 10.84 7.78
C PRO A 292 -9.73 10.72 6.38
N GLY A 293 -9.69 11.81 5.63
CA GLY A 293 -9.21 11.80 4.24
C GLY A 293 -10.31 11.54 3.19
N GLY A 294 -11.52 11.15 3.62
CA GLY A 294 -12.66 10.92 2.76
C GLY A 294 -12.75 9.51 2.17
N VAL A 295 -13.94 9.16 1.67
CA VAL A 295 -14.20 7.94 0.90
C VAL A 295 -14.78 8.36 -0.44
N PHE A 296 -14.16 7.88 -1.51
CA PHE A 296 -14.49 8.30 -2.87
C PHE A 296 -14.91 7.08 -3.70
N ARG A 297 -16.12 7.11 -4.24
CA ARG A 297 -16.56 6.10 -5.19
C ARG A 297 -15.96 6.42 -6.56
N ILE A 298 -15.13 5.51 -7.08
CA ILE A 298 -14.43 5.70 -8.35
C ILE A 298 -15.00 4.85 -9.50
N GLY A 299 -15.80 3.82 -9.17
CA GLY A 299 -16.27 2.90 -10.22
C GLY A 299 -17.24 1.84 -9.75
N THR A 300 -17.32 0.79 -10.54
CA THR A 300 -18.22 -0.34 -10.33
C THR A 300 -17.56 -1.64 -10.81
N VAL A 301 -17.78 -2.72 -10.10
CA VAL A 301 -17.39 -4.08 -10.51
C VAL A 301 -18.39 -4.61 -11.53
N VAL A 302 -17.89 -5.16 -12.64
CA VAL A 302 -18.71 -5.70 -13.73
C VAL A 302 -18.32 -7.15 -14.04
N GLU A 303 -19.16 -7.84 -14.81
CA GLU A 303 -18.78 -9.14 -15.37
C GLU A 303 -17.63 -8.99 -16.38
N GLY A 304 -16.81 -10.04 -16.49
CA GLY A 304 -15.69 -10.06 -17.43
C GLY A 304 -14.33 -10.02 -16.73
N SER A 305 -13.38 -9.29 -17.27
CA SER A 305 -12.01 -9.20 -16.74
C SER A 305 -11.34 -7.88 -17.13
N GLY A 306 -10.30 -7.52 -16.35
CA GLY A 306 -9.50 -6.33 -16.57
C GLY A 306 -10.19 -5.04 -16.13
N VAL A 307 -9.48 -3.94 -16.27
CA VAL A 307 -9.91 -2.62 -15.81
C VAL A 307 -10.10 -1.70 -17.01
N ARG A 308 -11.23 -1.00 -17.04
CA ARG A 308 -11.53 0.04 -18.04
C ARG A 308 -11.77 1.36 -17.35
N MET A 309 -11.32 2.44 -17.96
CA MET A 309 -11.59 3.79 -17.52
C MET A 309 -12.36 4.55 -18.60
N ARG A 310 -13.46 5.15 -18.18
CA ARG A 310 -14.16 6.12 -18.99
C ARG A 310 -13.55 7.50 -18.76
N CYS A 311 -12.92 8.03 -19.81
CA CYS A 311 -12.24 9.32 -19.78
C CYS A 311 -13.23 10.48 -19.82
N ILE A 312 -12.76 11.69 -19.45
CA ILE A 312 -13.56 12.93 -19.47
C ILE A 312 -14.02 13.27 -20.90
N ASP A 313 -13.22 12.95 -21.92
CA ASP A 313 -13.55 13.13 -23.34
C ASP A 313 -14.61 12.13 -23.86
N GLY A 314 -15.01 11.16 -23.01
CA GLY A 314 -15.97 10.11 -23.33
C GLY A 314 -15.36 8.85 -23.94
N GLU A 315 -14.06 8.82 -24.20
CA GLU A 315 -13.36 7.61 -24.63
C GLU A 315 -13.29 6.58 -23.51
N GLU A 316 -13.24 5.29 -23.89
CA GLU A 316 -12.95 4.19 -22.97
C GLU A 316 -11.54 3.68 -23.23
N ARG A 317 -10.76 3.54 -22.16
CA ARG A 317 -9.38 3.02 -22.21
C ARG A 317 -9.19 1.86 -21.26
N PHE A 318 -8.41 0.88 -21.67
CA PHE A 318 -7.93 -0.14 -20.74
C PHE A 318 -6.88 0.46 -19.80
N VAL A 319 -7.08 0.29 -18.51
CA VAL A 319 -6.08 0.62 -17.48
C VAL A 319 -5.17 -0.59 -17.33
N LYS A 320 -3.95 -0.49 -17.83
CA LYS A 320 -2.93 -1.52 -17.64
C LYS A 320 -2.21 -1.25 -16.33
N ALA A 321 -1.81 -2.30 -15.63
CA ALA A 321 -0.89 -2.17 -14.51
C ALA A 321 0.42 -1.53 -15.02
N GLN A 322 0.76 -0.36 -14.49
CA GLN A 322 2.01 0.38 -14.76
C GLN A 322 2.76 0.58 -13.44
N ALA A 323 2.80 -0.47 -12.64
CA ALA A 323 3.44 -0.45 -11.35
C ALA A 323 4.94 -0.16 -11.44
N TRP A 324 5.47 0.38 -10.36
CA TRP A 324 6.88 0.27 -10.07
C TRP A 324 7.27 -1.21 -10.03
N SER A 325 8.39 -1.57 -10.67
CA SER A 325 8.95 -2.92 -10.60
C SER A 325 10.37 -2.84 -10.05
N HIS A 326 10.69 -3.68 -9.08
CA HIS A 326 12.03 -3.82 -8.52
C HIS A 326 12.96 -4.66 -9.41
N LEU A 327 12.43 -5.39 -10.40
CA LEU A 327 13.16 -6.30 -11.30
C LEU A 327 12.86 -6.02 -12.76
#